data_b2ac8f1dc7634833830114187d9ef383
#
_entry.id   b2ac8f1dc7634833830114187d9ef383
#
_cell.length_a   1.000
_cell.length_b   1.000
_cell.length_c   1.000
_cell.angle_alpha   90.00
_cell.angle_beta   90.00
_cell.angle_gamma   90.00
#
_symmetry.space_group_name_H-M   'P 1'
#
loop_
_entity.id
_entity.type
_entity.pdbx_description
1 polymer ?
#
loop_
_entity_poly.entity_id
_entity_poly.type
_entity_poly.pdbx_seq_one_letter_code
_entity_poly.pdbx_strand_id
1 'polypeptide(L)'
;NLQNKILKYPVKIKKIDNNFKLKDLSGNELPVYDVEYSQKKPFEKISTKSRKYILKCFDIAIKLVKEKKIVGLINCPVSKEHLFKNKYQGITEFLSRKTSKAGNEVMLIFNKKLAVSPITTHIPLKEVSNKIKRKNIVKKVKIINSFYKKVFKKKPSFAILGLNPHNFSTSKRSEEKEIINKAIKDLSKAN
;
A
#
# COMPACT_ATOMS: atom_id res chain seq x y z
N ASN A 1 -1.07 19.61 -17.83
CA ASN A 1 -1.41 20.52 -18.91
C ASN A 1 -0.51 20.34 -20.17
N LEU A 2 0.83 20.26 -20.00
CA LEU A 2 1.76 20.04 -21.12
C LEU A 2 1.49 18.72 -21.86
N GLN A 3 1.32 17.60 -21.13
CA GLN A 3 0.99 16.29 -21.72
C GLN A 3 -0.34 16.31 -22.44
N ASN A 4 -1.36 16.93 -21.83
CA ASN A 4 -2.69 17.07 -22.42
C ASN A 4 -2.65 17.79 -23.79
N LYS A 5 -1.86 18.87 -23.87
CA LYS A 5 -1.66 19.61 -25.13
C LYS A 5 -0.96 18.76 -26.19
N ILE A 6 0.13 18.06 -25.83
CA ILE A 6 0.94 17.29 -26.78
C ILE A 6 0.22 16.00 -27.21
N LEU A 7 -0.44 15.32 -26.30
CA LEU A 7 -1.17 14.07 -26.59
C LEU A 7 -2.58 14.30 -27.10
N LYS A 8 -3.00 15.58 -27.20
CA LYS A 8 -4.34 15.97 -27.68
C LYS A 8 -5.49 15.27 -26.94
N TYR A 9 -5.32 15.05 -25.60
CA TYR A 9 -6.40 14.49 -24.80
C TYR A 9 -7.53 15.52 -24.64
N PRO A 10 -8.79 15.13 -24.82
CA PRO A 10 -9.93 16.05 -24.66
C PRO A 10 -10.28 16.23 -23.16
N VAL A 11 -9.28 16.42 -22.31
CA VAL A 11 -9.48 16.54 -20.85
C VAL A 11 -9.38 17.99 -20.42
N LYS A 12 -10.48 18.53 -19.92
CA LYS A 12 -10.48 19.83 -19.25
C LYS A 12 -9.98 19.67 -17.83
N ILE A 13 -9.10 20.57 -17.39
CA ILE A 13 -8.47 20.53 -16.05
C ILE A 13 -9.02 21.67 -15.22
N LYS A 14 -9.58 21.33 -14.06
CA LYS A 14 -9.96 22.27 -13.00
C LYS A 14 -8.91 22.29 -11.91
N LYS A 15 -8.25 23.42 -11.71
CA LYS A 15 -7.32 23.56 -10.57
C LYS A 15 -8.10 23.65 -9.27
N ILE A 16 -7.65 22.90 -8.26
CA ILE A 16 -8.18 22.93 -6.91
C ILE A 16 -7.06 23.19 -5.91
N ASP A 17 -7.42 23.68 -4.72
CA ASP A 17 -6.53 23.95 -3.60
C ASP A 17 -7.01 23.24 -2.32
N ASN A 18 -6.45 23.57 -1.16
CA ASN A 18 -6.82 22.99 0.14
C ASN A 18 -8.29 23.24 0.54
N ASN A 19 -8.97 24.20 -0.06
CA ASN A 19 -10.34 24.61 0.29
C ASN A 19 -11.39 23.96 -0.61
N PHE A 20 -11.00 23.01 -1.47
CA PHE A 20 -11.93 22.33 -2.37
C PHE A 20 -13.09 21.67 -1.60
N LYS A 21 -14.26 21.67 -2.21
CA LYS A 21 -15.48 21.01 -1.72
C LYS A 21 -15.83 19.84 -2.62
N LEU A 22 -16.69 18.93 -2.17
CA LEU A 22 -17.13 17.78 -2.99
C LEU A 22 -17.66 18.19 -4.37
N LYS A 23 -18.37 19.33 -4.46
CA LYS A 23 -18.86 19.88 -5.75
C LYS A 23 -17.73 20.22 -6.73
N ASP A 24 -16.52 20.46 -6.23
CA ASP A 24 -15.36 20.77 -7.09
C ASP A 24 -14.73 19.53 -7.70
N LEU A 25 -15.11 18.35 -7.20
CA LEU A 25 -14.63 17.04 -7.64
C LEU A 25 -15.59 16.34 -8.62
N SER A 26 -16.70 16.98 -8.96
CA SER A 26 -17.73 16.47 -9.88
C SER A 26 -17.76 17.27 -11.18
N GLY A 27 -18.33 16.67 -12.22
CA GLY A 27 -18.48 17.27 -13.55
C GLY A 27 -17.55 16.68 -14.60
N ASN A 28 -17.45 17.35 -15.74
CA ASN A 28 -16.68 16.87 -16.92
C ASN A 28 -15.22 17.36 -16.92
N GLU A 29 -14.75 17.91 -15.81
CA GLU A 29 -13.38 18.41 -15.65
C GLU A 29 -12.61 17.55 -14.68
N LEU A 30 -11.31 17.31 -14.96
CA LEU A 30 -10.41 16.63 -14.05
C LEU A 30 -9.95 17.59 -12.96
N PRO A 31 -10.33 17.40 -11.68
CA PRO A 31 -9.82 18.22 -10.60
C PRO A 31 -8.35 17.89 -10.34
N VAL A 32 -7.50 18.89 -10.38
CA VAL A 32 -6.05 18.74 -10.16
C VAL A 32 -5.59 19.68 -9.07
N TYR A 33 -5.05 19.11 -8.00
CA TYR A 33 -4.34 19.88 -7.00
C TYR A 33 -2.98 20.30 -7.57
N ASP A 34 -2.80 21.60 -7.80
CA ASP A 34 -1.63 22.12 -8.48
C ASP A 34 -0.41 22.13 -7.53
N VAL A 35 0.57 21.31 -7.85
CA VAL A 35 1.88 21.30 -7.19
C VAL A 35 2.91 21.76 -8.21
N GLU A 36 3.54 22.87 -7.94
CA GLU A 36 4.49 23.49 -8.85
C GLU A 36 5.64 22.55 -9.21
N TYR A 37 5.82 22.33 -10.50
CA TYR A 37 6.94 21.59 -11.09
C TYR A 37 7.24 22.09 -12.49
N SER A 38 8.45 22.56 -12.71
CA SER A 38 8.90 23.00 -14.04
C SER A 38 9.43 21.80 -14.84
N GLN A 39 8.78 21.52 -15.96
CA GLN A 39 9.15 20.48 -16.90
C GLN A 39 9.04 21.02 -18.32
N LYS A 40 10.09 20.85 -19.14
CA LYS A 40 10.15 21.36 -20.52
C LYS A 40 9.46 20.42 -21.50
N LYS A 41 9.58 19.12 -21.31
CA LYS A 41 9.03 18.08 -22.19
C LYS A 41 8.21 17.07 -21.37
N PRO A 42 7.06 16.58 -21.87
CA PRO A 42 6.43 15.40 -21.30
C PRO A 42 7.38 14.20 -21.49
N PHE A 43 7.33 13.23 -20.62
CA PHE A 43 8.16 12.02 -20.72
C PHE A 43 9.69 12.28 -20.69
N GLU A 44 10.13 13.26 -19.93
CA GLU A 44 11.56 13.43 -19.67
C GLU A 44 12.16 12.17 -19.03
N LYS A 45 13.46 11.93 -19.30
CA LYS A 45 14.20 10.81 -18.67
C LYS A 45 14.05 10.87 -17.15
N ILE A 46 13.80 9.72 -16.53
CA ILE A 46 13.70 9.59 -15.07
C ILE A 46 15.00 10.10 -14.42
N SER A 47 14.84 10.97 -13.43
CA SER A 47 15.97 11.57 -12.73
C SER A 47 15.58 12.03 -11.32
N THR A 48 16.58 12.44 -10.53
CA THR A 48 16.33 12.98 -9.18
C THR A 48 15.71 14.38 -9.18
N LYS A 49 15.61 15.07 -10.33
CA LYS A 49 15.02 16.42 -10.44
C LYS A 49 13.61 16.50 -9.93
N SER A 50 12.77 15.48 -10.25
CA SER A 50 11.37 15.42 -9.82
C SER A 50 11.18 14.99 -8.36
N ARG A 51 12.26 14.62 -7.66
CA ARG A 51 12.17 14.03 -6.32
C ARG A 51 11.43 14.91 -5.31
N LYS A 52 11.79 16.18 -5.23
CA LYS A 52 11.14 17.14 -4.31
C LYS A 52 9.65 17.29 -4.61
N TYR A 53 9.32 17.42 -5.89
CA TYR A 53 7.94 17.50 -6.37
C TYR A 53 7.12 16.27 -5.97
N ILE A 54 7.60 15.07 -6.27
CA ILE A 54 6.90 13.81 -5.96
C ILE A 54 6.70 13.65 -4.44
N LEU A 55 7.72 13.97 -3.64
CA LEU A 55 7.60 13.92 -2.18
C LEU A 55 6.55 14.93 -1.67
N LYS A 56 6.50 16.14 -2.22
CA LYS A 56 5.48 17.15 -1.90
C LYS A 56 4.07 16.66 -2.27
N CYS A 57 3.91 15.99 -3.41
CA CYS A 57 2.63 15.37 -3.79
C CYS A 57 2.18 14.34 -2.74
N PHE A 58 3.08 13.47 -2.29
CA PHE A 58 2.77 12.50 -1.23
C PHE A 58 2.41 13.19 0.09
N ASP A 59 3.15 14.22 0.50
CA ASP A 59 2.87 14.94 1.75
C ASP A 59 1.49 15.60 1.73
N ILE A 60 1.10 16.21 0.60
CA ILE A 60 -0.23 16.79 0.41
C ILE A 60 -1.31 15.71 0.45
N ALA A 61 -1.13 14.63 -0.30
CA ALA A 61 -2.11 13.54 -0.32
C ALA A 61 -2.29 12.89 1.06
N ILE A 62 -1.22 12.65 1.79
CA ILE A 62 -1.27 12.13 3.17
C ILE A 62 -2.00 13.11 4.09
N LYS A 63 -1.75 14.42 3.96
CA LYS A 63 -2.46 15.46 4.72
C LYS A 63 -3.96 15.41 4.45
N LEU A 64 -4.37 15.36 3.19
CA LEU A 64 -5.78 15.29 2.80
C LEU A 64 -6.49 14.03 3.34
N VAL A 65 -5.80 12.87 3.35
CA VAL A 65 -6.32 11.63 3.97
C VAL A 65 -6.47 11.80 5.49
N LYS A 66 -5.48 12.38 6.16
CA LYS A 66 -5.54 12.63 7.63
C LYS A 66 -6.67 13.59 7.99
N GLU A 67 -6.91 14.60 7.18
CA GLU A 67 -8.01 15.57 7.31
C GLU A 67 -9.36 15.00 6.88
N LYS A 68 -9.42 13.72 6.43
CA LYS A 68 -10.63 13.05 5.93
C LYS A 68 -11.28 13.75 4.72
N LYS A 69 -10.51 14.57 4.00
CA LYS A 69 -10.96 15.21 2.75
C LYS A 69 -11.01 14.23 1.58
N ILE A 70 -10.18 13.20 1.63
CA ILE A 70 -10.18 12.08 0.69
C ILE A 70 -10.11 10.75 1.45
N VAL A 71 -10.63 9.69 0.85
CA VAL A 71 -10.77 8.37 1.50
C VAL A 71 -9.53 7.49 1.39
N GLY A 72 -8.62 7.83 0.48
CA GLY A 72 -7.41 7.04 0.23
C GLY A 72 -6.52 7.67 -0.82
N LEU A 73 -5.40 7.01 -1.09
CA LEU A 73 -4.37 7.44 -2.03
C LEU A 73 -4.07 6.29 -3.00
N ILE A 74 -4.10 6.60 -4.29
CA ILE A 74 -3.60 5.73 -5.36
C ILE A 74 -2.38 6.40 -5.97
N ASN A 75 -1.25 5.73 -5.99
CA ASN A 75 -0.03 6.26 -6.60
C ASN A 75 0.30 5.56 -7.92
N CYS A 76 0.79 6.32 -8.88
CA CYS A 76 1.41 5.79 -10.08
C CYS A 76 2.79 5.20 -9.78
N PRO A 77 3.35 4.34 -10.66
CA PRO A 77 4.70 3.82 -10.52
C PRO A 77 5.74 4.95 -10.36
N VAL A 78 6.68 4.75 -9.45
CA VAL A 78 7.78 5.68 -9.22
C VAL A 78 9.12 4.93 -9.25
N SER A 79 10.19 5.60 -9.68
CA SER A 79 11.53 5.06 -9.57
C SER A 79 11.98 5.10 -8.11
N LYS A 80 12.09 3.95 -7.47
CA LYS A 80 12.50 3.83 -6.07
C LYS A 80 13.91 4.39 -5.84
N GLU A 81 14.82 4.11 -6.76
CA GLU A 81 16.21 4.58 -6.74
C GLU A 81 16.26 6.12 -6.70
N HIS A 82 15.61 6.78 -7.67
CA HIS A 82 15.62 8.24 -7.79
C HIS A 82 14.83 8.95 -6.69
N LEU A 83 13.70 8.32 -6.23
CA LEU A 83 12.85 8.91 -5.21
C LEU A 83 13.42 8.71 -3.80
N PHE A 84 13.83 7.50 -3.45
CA PHE A 84 14.17 7.14 -2.07
C PHE A 84 15.66 7.07 -1.78
N LYS A 85 16.53 6.99 -2.80
CA LYS A 85 17.98 6.82 -2.62
C LYS A 85 18.27 5.69 -1.60
N ASN A 86 17.69 4.52 -1.81
CA ASN A 86 17.79 3.32 -0.97
C ASN A 86 17.31 3.45 0.49
N LYS A 87 16.65 4.57 0.84
CA LYS A 87 16.15 4.78 2.22
C LYS A 87 14.93 3.91 2.55
N TYR A 88 14.14 3.52 1.55
CA TYR A 88 12.93 2.70 1.68
C TYR A 88 12.94 1.60 0.62
N GLN A 89 12.48 0.40 1.00
CA GLN A 89 12.34 -0.72 0.08
C GLN A 89 11.20 -0.51 -0.94
N GLY A 90 10.20 0.27 -0.56
CA GLY A 90 9.07 0.58 -1.43
C GLY A 90 8.17 1.69 -0.89
N ILE A 91 7.09 1.95 -1.64
CA ILE A 91 6.06 2.93 -1.28
C ILE A 91 5.36 2.54 0.03
N THR A 92 5.12 1.27 0.25
CA THR A 92 4.44 0.76 1.46
C THR A 92 5.19 1.18 2.72
N GLU A 93 6.50 0.94 2.79
CA GLU A 93 7.35 1.30 3.93
C GLU A 93 7.47 2.82 4.08
N PHE A 94 7.56 3.54 2.95
CA PHE A 94 7.57 5.00 2.96
C PHE A 94 6.28 5.57 3.55
N LEU A 95 5.11 5.13 3.06
CA LEU A 95 3.81 5.59 3.55
C LEU A 95 3.57 5.20 5.01
N SER A 96 3.94 3.99 5.42
CA SER A 96 3.76 3.54 6.80
C SER A 96 4.54 4.40 7.78
N ARG A 97 5.77 4.79 7.44
CA ARG A 97 6.57 5.72 8.25
C ARG A 97 5.98 7.13 8.27
N LYS A 98 5.57 7.65 7.11
CA LYS A 98 4.95 8.99 7.01
C LYS A 98 3.63 9.10 7.78
N THR A 99 2.93 8.01 7.97
CA THR A 99 1.66 7.96 8.71
C THR A 99 1.81 7.48 10.15
N SER A 100 3.04 7.30 10.65
CA SER A 100 3.34 6.77 11.99
C SER A 100 2.74 5.38 12.23
N LYS A 101 2.68 4.56 11.19
CA LYS A 101 2.15 3.18 11.21
C LYS A 101 3.22 2.14 10.88
N ALA A 102 4.50 2.50 10.99
CA ALA A 102 5.61 1.59 10.70
C ALA A 102 5.46 0.26 11.45
N GLY A 103 5.60 -0.85 10.73
CA GLY A 103 5.42 -2.19 11.23
C GLY A 103 3.95 -2.63 11.41
N ASN A 104 2.97 -1.78 11.07
CA ASN A 104 1.53 -2.11 11.05
C ASN A 104 0.97 -2.15 9.62
N GLU A 105 1.80 -1.95 8.63
CA GLU A 105 1.45 -2.10 7.24
C GLU A 105 1.21 -3.56 6.88
N VAL A 106 0.18 -3.80 6.09
CA VAL A 106 -0.13 -5.12 5.55
C VAL A 106 -0.43 -4.98 4.07
N MET A 107 0.30 -5.74 3.25
CA MET A 107 -0.02 -5.86 1.84
C MET A 107 -1.26 -6.76 1.68
N LEU A 108 -2.26 -6.28 0.96
CA LEU A 108 -3.44 -7.03 0.60
C LEU A 108 -3.66 -6.92 -0.91
N ILE A 109 -3.45 -8.02 -1.63
CA ILE A 109 -3.78 -8.15 -3.04
C ILE A 109 -5.24 -8.55 -3.10
N PHE A 110 -6.07 -7.67 -3.62
CA PHE A 110 -7.51 -7.76 -3.46
C PHE A 110 -8.27 -7.82 -4.78
N ASN A 111 -9.23 -8.73 -4.85
CA ASN A 111 -10.36 -8.62 -5.75
C ASN A 111 -11.66 -9.01 -5.04
N LYS A 112 -12.82 -8.87 -5.72
CA LYS A 112 -14.14 -9.12 -5.11
C LYS A 112 -14.35 -10.56 -4.61
N LYS A 113 -13.64 -11.55 -5.20
CA LYS A 113 -13.82 -12.98 -4.88
C LYS A 113 -12.74 -13.50 -3.92
N LEU A 114 -11.51 -12.99 -4.03
CA LEU A 114 -10.37 -13.48 -3.29
C LEU A 114 -9.44 -12.33 -2.93
N ALA A 115 -8.90 -12.37 -1.71
CA ALA A 115 -7.82 -11.50 -1.30
C ALA A 115 -6.66 -12.33 -0.76
N VAL A 116 -5.42 -11.95 -1.12
CA VAL A 116 -4.20 -12.64 -0.69
C VAL A 116 -3.30 -11.67 0.03
N SER A 117 -2.73 -12.09 1.14
CA SER A 117 -1.76 -11.30 1.92
C SER A 117 -0.51 -12.12 2.19
N PRO A 118 0.65 -11.75 1.63
CA PRO A 118 1.91 -12.42 1.92
C PRO A 118 2.40 -12.10 3.33
N ILE A 119 2.95 -13.10 4.01
CA ILE A 119 3.58 -12.89 5.33
C ILE A 119 4.93 -12.17 5.19
N THR A 120 5.69 -12.51 4.14
CA THR A 120 6.98 -11.89 3.82
C THR A 120 6.94 -11.26 2.44
N THR A 121 7.66 -10.15 2.24
CA THR A 121 7.77 -9.45 0.95
C THR A 121 9.22 -9.03 0.71
N HIS A 122 9.68 -9.14 -0.55
CA HIS A 122 10.98 -8.62 -1.01
C HIS A 122 12.21 -9.09 -0.22
N ILE A 123 12.19 -10.34 0.27
CA ILE A 123 13.33 -10.95 0.95
C ILE A 123 13.83 -12.17 0.16
N PRO A 124 15.11 -12.54 0.26
CA PRO A 124 15.64 -13.76 -0.34
C PRO A 124 14.89 -15.00 0.16
N LEU A 125 14.64 -15.96 -0.73
CA LEU A 125 13.90 -17.18 -0.40
C LEU A 125 14.49 -17.94 0.81
N LYS A 126 15.82 -18.01 0.90
CA LYS A 126 16.54 -18.65 2.01
C LYS A 126 16.25 -18.03 3.39
N GLU A 127 15.72 -16.81 3.43
CA GLU A 127 15.40 -16.12 4.69
C GLU A 127 13.93 -16.27 5.10
N VAL A 128 13.08 -16.82 4.23
CA VAL A 128 11.63 -16.82 4.46
C VAL A 128 11.27 -17.57 5.73
N SER A 129 11.75 -18.79 5.95
CA SER A 129 11.42 -19.59 7.13
C SER A 129 11.82 -18.86 8.44
N ASN A 130 13.00 -18.23 8.44
CA ASN A 130 13.49 -17.46 9.58
C ASN A 130 12.68 -16.19 9.89
N LYS A 131 11.96 -15.65 8.90
CA LYS A 131 11.14 -14.43 9.04
C LYS A 131 9.68 -14.73 9.37
N ILE A 132 9.22 -15.96 9.20
CA ILE A 132 7.88 -16.36 9.63
C ILE A 132 7.85 -16.48 11.15
N LYS A 133 7.01 -15.67 11.79
CA LYS A 133 6.83 -15.64 13.24
C LYS A 133 5.35 -15.66 13.59
N ARG A 134 4.96 -16.48 14.59
CA ARG A 134 3.60 -16.57 15.14
C ARG A 134 2.97 -15.19 15.37
N LYS A 135 3.70 -14.29 16.06
CA LYS A 135 3.26 -12.93 16.34
C LYS A 135 2.91 -12.12 15.08
N ASN A 136 3.69 -12.30 14.00
CA ASN A 136 3.48 -11.56 12.76
C ASN A 136 2.22 -12.05 12.04
N ILE A 137 1.98 -13.36 12.01
CA ILE A 137 0.76 -13.95 11.44
C ILE A 137 -0.47 -13.41 12.18
N VAL A 138 -0.50 -13.54 13.51
CA VAL A 138 -1.62 -13.07 14.34
C VAL A 138 -1.86 -11.57 14.14
N LYS A 139 -0.80 -10.77 14.14
CA LYS A 139 -0.89 -9.32 13.94
C LYS A 139 -1.49 -8.97 12.58
N LYS A 140 -1.00 -9.57 11.49
CA LYS A 140 -1.50 -9.30 10.13
C LYS A 140 -2.97 -9.69 9.99
N VAL A 141 -3.36 -10.86 10.46
CA VAL A 141 -4.78 -11.29 10.45
C VAL A 141 -5.67 -10.31 11.20
N LYS A 142 -5.26 -9.86 12.41
CA LYS A 142 -6.03 -8.88 13.18
C LYS A 142 -6.19 -7.54 12.45
N ILE A 143 -5.13 -7.07 11.79
CA ILE A 143 -5.17 -5.82 11.00
C ILE A 143 -6.14 -5.97 9.81
N ILE A 144 -6.04 -7.07 9.06
CA ILE A 144 -6.94 -7.34 7.93
C ILE A 144 -8.38 -7.46 8.40
N ASN A 145 -8.65 -8.21 9.47
CA ASN A 145 -9.98 -8.36 10.03
C ASN A 145 -10.60 -7.00 10.42
N SER A 146 -9.81 -6.16 11.10
CA SER A 146 -10.23 -4.81 11.47
C SER A 146 -10.54 -3.94 10.24
N PHE A 147 -9.71 -4.04 9.21
CA PHE A 147 -9.94 -3.34 7.94
C PHE A 147 -11.25 -3.78 7.28
N TYR A 148 -11.49 -5.09 7.14
CA TYR A 148 -12.72 -5.62 6.56
C TYR A 148 -13.97 -5.18 7.32
N LYS A 149 -13.94 -5.27 8.65
CA LYS A 149 -15.04 -4.79 9.50
C LYS A 149 -15.31 -3.31 9.31
N LYS A 150 -14.25 -2.50 9.26
CA LYS A 150 -14.36 -1.04 9.16
C LYS A 150 -14.81 -0.57 7.77
N VAL A 151 -14.22 -1.11 6.72
CA VAL A 151 -14.40 -0.62 5.34
C VAL A 151 -15.53 -1.33 4.64
N PHE A 152 -15.56 -2.66 4.68
CA PHE A 152 -16.56 -3.46 3.97
C PHE A 152 -17.76 -3.85 4.83
N LYS A 153 -17.73 -3.55 6.16
CA LYS A 153 -18.78 -3.96 7.10
C LYS A 153 -19.04 -5.48 7.11
N LYS A 154 -18.01 -6.27 6.81
CA LYS A 154 -18.04 -7.73 6.69
C LYS A 154 -17.01 -8.38 7.59
N LYS A 155 -17.27 -9.60 8.04
CA LYS A 155 -16.27 -10.46 8.71
C LYS A 155 -15.66 -11.38 7.66
N PRO A 156 -14.34 -11.29 7.40
CA PRO A 156 -13.69 -12.17 6.41
C PRO A 156 -13.44 -13.56 7.00
N SER A 157 -13.47 -14.57 6.14
CA SER A 157 -12.91 -15.89 6.45
C SER A 157 -11.43 -15.89 6.08
N PHE A 158 -10.60 -16.54 6.90
CA PHE A 158 -9.16 -16.64 6.69
C PHE A 158 -8.73 -18.08 6.45
N ALA A 159 -7.98 -18.31 5.38
CA ALA A 159 -7.18 -19.52 5.20
C ALA A 159 -5.70 -19.15 5.39
N ILE A 160 -5.01 -19.84 6.28
CA ILE A 160 -3.58 -19.65 6.50
C ILE A 160 -2.88 -20.88 5.92
N LEU A 161 -2.12 -20.66 4.85
CA LEU A 161 -1.44 -21.73 4.13
C LEU A 161 -0.15 -22.13 4.83
N GLY A 162 0.28 -23.39 4.65
CA GLY A 162 1.58 -23.87 5.06
C GLY A 162 2.71 -23.23 4.27
N LEU A 163 3.92 -23.28 4.79
CA LEU A 163 5.14 -22.90 4.08
C LEU A 163 5.49 -23.98 3.05
N ASN A 164 5.32 -25.25 3.42
CA ASN A 164 5.60 -26.39 2.54
C ASN A 164 4.35 -26.81 1.75
N PRO A 165 4.51 -27.25 0.49
CA PRO A 165 3.39 -27.56 -0.40
C PRO A 165 2.40 -28.57 0.17
N HIS A 166 2.89 -29.56 0.90
CA HIS A 166 2.06 -30.61 1.51
C HIS A 166 1.58 -30.28 2.93
N ASN A 167 1.91 -29.10 3.45
CA ASN A 167 1.63 -28.70 4.84
C ASN A 167 2.10 -29.74 5.87
N PHE A 168 3.10 -30.52 5.50
CA PHE A 168 3.64 -31.65 6.26
C PHE A 168 5.17 -31.66 6.22
N SER A 169 5.78 -32.06 7.31
CA SER A 169 7.20 -32.30 7.41
C SER A 169 7.44 -33.55 8.23
N THR A 170 8.36 -34.40 7.78
CA THR A 170 8.88 -35.54 8.55
C THR A 170 9.68 -35.10 9.75
N SER A 171 10.18 -33.87 9.75
CA SER A 171 10.88 -33.27 10.88
C SER A 171 9.99 -33.15 12.12
N LYS A 172 10.55 -33.45 13.31
CA LYS A 172 9.87 -33.21 14.59
C LYS A 172 9.51 -31.74 14.78
N ARG A 173 10.28 -30.82 14.20
CA ARG A 173 10.05 -29.36 14.22
C ARG A 173 9.84 -28.87 12.80
N SER A 174 8.72 -28.19 12.59
CA SER A 174 8.42 -27.53 11.30
C SER A 174 7.71 -26.21 11.56
N GLU A 175 7.79 -25.31 10.61
CA GLU A 175 7.10 -24.01 10.68
C GLU A 175 5.60 -24.19 10.82
N GLU A 176 5.03 -25.24 10.22
CA GLU A 176 3.61 -25.56 10.35
C GLU A 176 3.24 -25.87 11.79
N LYS A 177 3.98 -26.78 12.46
CA LYS A 177 3.67 -27.23 13.83
C LYS A 177 3.99 -26.14 14.85
N GLU A 178 5.19 -25.54 14.77
CA GLU A 178 5.71 -24.66 15.81
C GLU A 178 5.23 -23.22 15.70
N ILE A 179 4.85 -22.77 14.49
CA ILE A 179 4.52 -21.37 14.23
C ILE A 179 3.09 -21.23 13.73
N ILE A 180 2.76 -21.86 12.58
CA ILE A 180 1.50 -21.61 11.87
C ILE A 180 0.31 -22.14 12.67
N ASN A 181 0.34 -23.42 13.10
CA ASN A 181 -0.74 -24.02 13.86
C ASN A 181 -0.95 -23.32 15.23
N LYS A 182 0.14 -22.86 15.84
CA LYS A 182 0.04 -22.08 17.09
C LYS A 182 -0.59 -20.70 16.84
N ALA A 183 -0.28 -20.05 15.72
CA ALA A 183 -0.92 -18.80 15.32
C ALA A 183 -2.43 -18.96 15.05
N ILE A 184 -2.81 -20.07 14.39
CA ILE A 184 -4.22 -20.41 14.13
C ILE A 184 -4.97 -20.62 15.45
N LYS A 185 -4.38 -21.36 16.39
CA LYS A 185 -4.97 -21.57 17.73
C LYS A 185 -5.20 -20.25 18.48
N ASP A 186 -4.25 -19.31 18.42
CA ASP A 186 -4.41 -17.99 19.04
C ASP A 186 -5.58 -17.19 18.42
N LEU A 187 -5.69 -17.26 17.09
CA LEU A 187 -6.72 -16.53 16.35
C LEU A 187 -8.11 -17.13 16.62
N SER A 188 -8.22 -18.45 16.73
CA SER A 188 -9.48 -19.14 17.02
C SER A 188 -10.01 -18.87 18.44
N LYS A 189 -9.11 -18.64 19.41
CA LYS A 189 -9.49 -18.28 20.77
C LYS A 189 -9.94 -16.82 20.93
N ALA A 190 -9.57 -15.96 20.00
CA ALA A 190 -9.81 -14.52 20.05
C ALA A 190 -11.07 -14.08 19.27
N ASN A 191 -11.82 -15.02 18.67
CA ASN A 191 -13.10 -14.83 17.97
C ASN A 191 -14.28 -15.31 18.86
#